data_05b617f8282492874588dbbf9a079b6f
#
_entry.id   05b617f8282492874588dbbf9a079b6f
#
_cell.length_a   1.000
_cell.length_b   1.000
_cell.length_c   1.000
_cell.angle_alpha   90.00
_cell.angle_beta   90.00
_cell.angle_gamma   90.00
#
_symmetry.space_group_name_H-M   'P 1'
#
loop_
_entity.id
_entity.type
_entity.pdbx_description
1 polymer ?
#
loop_
_entity_poly.entity_id
_entity_poly.type
_entity_poly.pdbx_seq_one_letter_code
_entity_poly.pdbx_strand_id
1 'polypeptide(L)'
;MSEVIVAIIERDTYDSILYAVLGGLLILSTYHWALYFQNRDKSYLLYSCYTFFSFLAYMPVTTSGFLFNLSAYFNFDYYSKQLFTIIFNCLYFLFFAQFLNVKKTSQTFYRIIVMPMYVVMAIATITFIVLKTGINQFIFEQFYRSFIYLITAHTIISFYLLTKVKNKLKYYIIFVGIILYFCSILGEQMIRQL
;
A
#
# COMPACT_ATOMS: atom_id res chain seq x y z
N MET A 1 34.52 -12.66 -13.86
CA MET A 1 34.67 -12.50 -12.38
C MET A 1 34.25 -11.11 -11.91
N SER A 2 34.54 -10.02 -12.65
CA SER A 2 34.11 -8.65 -12.32
C SER A 2 32.60 -8.47 -12.33
N GLU A 3 31.85 -8.99 -13.31
CA GLU A 3 30.39 -8.86 -13.45
C GLU A 3 29.65 -9.56 -12.31
N VAL A 4 30.13 -10.72 -11.86
CA VAL A 4 29.53 -11.44 -10.74
C VAL A 4 29.69 -10.68 -9.42
N ILE A 5 30.86 -10.06 -9.22
CA ILE A 5 31.11 -9.24 -8.01
C ILE A 5 30.23 -7.99 -8.01
N VAL A 6 30.09 -7.33 -9.16
CA VAL A 6 29.23 -6.15 -9.30
C VAL A 6 27.77 -6.53 -9.01
N ALA A 7 27.27 -7.62 -9.58
CA ALA A 7 25.88 -8.10 -9.34
C ALA A 7 25.63 -8.46 -7.86
N ILE A 8 26.63 -9.03 -7.15
CA ILE A 8 26.50 -9.31 -5.71
C ILE A 8 26.43 -8.00 -4.91
N ILE A 9 27.30 -7.02 -5.20
CA ILE A 9 27.32 -5.73 -4.50
C ILE A 9 26.00 -4.97 -4.72
N GLU A 10 25.48 -4.95 -5.93
CA GLU A 10 24.22 -4.32 -6.27
C GLU A 10 23.06 -4.97 -5.51
N ARG A 11 23.01 -6.29 -5.45
CA ARG A 11 22.01 -7.05 -4.71
C ARG A 11 22.05 -6.76 -3.21
N ASP A 12 23.22 -6.78 -2.61
CA ASP A 12 23.39 -6.52 -1.18
C ASP A 12 23.03 -5.07 -0.81
N THR A 13 23.33 -4.12 -1.69
CA THR A 13 22.95 -2.72 -1.52
C THR A 13 21.44 -2.55 -1.61
N TYR A 14 20.78 -3.20 -2.58
CA TYR A 14 19.33 -3.17 -2.74
C TYR A 14 18.63 -3.74 -1.52
N ASP A 15 19.02 -4.93 -1.05
CA ASP A 15 18.44 -5.55 0.15
C ASP A 15 18.64 -4.67 1.39
N SER A 16 19.80 -4.04 1.56
CA SER A 16 20.10 -3.16 2.69
C SER A 16 19.14 -1.95 2.75
N ILE A 17 18.93 -1.29 1.60
CA ILE A 17 17.99 -0.17 1.50
C ILE A 17 16.56 -0.66 1.78
N LEU A 18 16.16 -1.78 1.22
CA LEU A 18 14.84 -2.35 1.41
C LEU A 18 14.59 -2.71 2.89
N TYR A 19 15.58 -3.30 3.57
CA TYR A 19 15.52 -3.58 5.01
C TYR A 19 15.35 -2.32 5.85
N ALA A 20 16.05 -1.24 5.52
CA ALA A 20 15.91 0.05 6.20
C ALA A 20 14.49 0.62 6.04
N VAL A 21 13.94 0.56 4.82
CA VAL A 21 12.56 1.00 4.53
C VAL A 21 11.54 0.14 5.28
N LEU A 22 11.68 -1.19 5.24
CA LEU A 22 10.79 -2.13 5.91
C LEU A 22 10.85 -1.96 7.44
N GLY A 23 12.04 -1.77 8.01
CA GLY A 23 12.20 -1.44 9.42
C GLY A 23 11.49 -0.14 9.80
N GLY A 24 11.64 0.91 8.98
CA GLY A 24 10.92 2.17 9.14
C GLY A 24 9.39 2.01 9.11
N LEU A 25 8.86 1.24 8.17
CA LEU A 25 7.42 0.96 8.08
C LEU A 25 6.91 0.21 9.32
N LEU A 26 7.66 -0.74 9.84
CA LEU A 26 7.28 -1.50 11.03
C LEU A 26 7.30 -0.62 12.29
N ILE A 27 8.32 0.23 12.44
CA ILE A 27 8.40 1.21 13.54
C ILE A 27 7.23 2.19 13.46
N LEU A 28 6.94 2.75 12.29
CA LEU A 28 5.81 3.67 12.09
C LEU A 28 4.47 2.98 12.40
N SER A 29 4.31 1.73 11.99
CA SER A 29 3.10 0.96 12.29
C SER A 29 2.90 0.81 13.80
N THR A 30 3.90 0.32 14.50
CA THR A 30 3.83 0.09 15.97
C THR A 30 3.65 1.39 16.75
N TYR A 31 4.35 2.46 16.35
CA TYR A 31 4.21 3.78 16.96
C TYR A 31 2.79 4.33 16.84
N HIS A 32 2.20 4.31 15.63
CA HIS A 32 0.85 4.81 15.41
C HIS A 32 -0.22 3.91 16.07
N TRP A 33 0.05 2.63 16.19
CA TRP A 33 -0.81 1.73 16.95
C TRP A 33 -0.82 2.11 18.42
N ALA A 34 0.34 2.37 19.03
CA ALA A 34 0.45 2.87 20.40
C ALA A 34 -0.30 4.21 20.59
N LEU A 35 -0.16 5.16 19.64
CA LEU A 35 -0.91 6.42 19.66
C LEU A 35 -2.42 6.20 19.58
N TYR A 36 -2.89 5.22 18.83
CA TYR A 36 -4.30 4.86 18.81
C TYR A 36 -4.81 4.42 20.19
N PHE A 37 -4.06 3.62 20.92
CA PHE A 37 -4.45 3.21 22.27
C PHE A 37 -4.53 4.38 23.25
N GLN A 38 -3.65 5.38 23.11
CA GLN A 38 -3.65 6.58 23.93
C GLN A 38 -4.78 7.55 23.58
N ASN A 39 -4.94 7.85 22.29
CA ASN A 39 -5.81 8.94 21.83
C ASN A 39 -7.19 8.47 21.34
N ARG A 40 -7.38 7.17 21.11
CA ARG A 40 -8.60 6.56 20.54
C ARG A 40 -9.04 7.16 19.19
N ASP A 41 -8.15 7.86 18.49
CA ASP A 41 -8.43 8.40 17.15
C ASP A 41 -8.19 7.33 16.08
N LYS A 42 -9.23 7.05 15.32
CA LYS A 42 -9.23 6.05 14.24
C LYS A 42 -8.22 6.35 13.13
N SER A 43 -7.80 7.61 12.97
CA SER A 43 -6.78 7.98 11.99
C SER A 43 -5.45 7.29 12.27
N TYR A 44 -5.05 7.20 13.54
CA TYR A 44 -3.82 6.48 13.92
C TYR A 44 -3.91 4.98 13.63
N LEU A 45 -5.07 4.36 13.89
CA LEU A 45 -5.27 2.95 13.58
C LEU A 45 -5.20 2.68 12.08
N LEU A 46 -5.88 3.49 11.27
CA LEU A 46 -5.87 3.34 9.81
C LEU A 46 -4.48 3.54 9.22
N TYR A 47 -3.72 4.51 9.74
CA TYR A 47 -2.34 4.73 9.32
C TYR A 47 -1.43 3.56 9.72
N SER A 48 -1.58 3.04 10.93
CA SER A 48 -0.85 1.86 11.40
C SER A 48 -1.13 0.64 10.53
N CYS A 49 -2.40 0.37 10.21
CA CYS A 49 -2.78 -0.71 9.31
C CYS A 49 -2.20 -0.48 7.90
N TYR A 50 -2.27 0.73 7.36
CA TYR A 50 -1.69 1.08 6.07
C TYR A 50 -0.19 0.76 6.00
N THR A 51 0.59 1.23 6.98
CA THR A 51 2.04 1.00 7.02
C THR A 51 2.39 -0.47 7.27
N PHE A 52 1.60 -1.19 8.08
CA PHE A 52 1.77 -2.61 8.32
C PHE A 52 1.52 -3.45 7.05
N PHE A 53 0.42 -3.20 6.33
CA PHE A 53 0.16 -3.90 5.08
C PHE A 53 1.14 -3.52 3.97
N SER A 54 1.67 -2.28 3.97
CA SER A 54 2.79 -1.90 3.11
C SER A 54 4.03 -2.72 3.42
N PHE A 55 4.38 -2.89 4.71
CA PHE A 55 5.47 -3.77 5.14
C PHE A 55 5.27 -5.21 4.63
N LEU A 56 4.09 -5.79 4.82
CA LEU A 56 3.78 -7.15 4.34
C LEU A 56 3.86 -7.28 2.81
N ALA A 57 3.46 -6.24 2.06
CA ALA A 57 3.50 -6.24 0.61
C ALA A 57 4.94 -6.24 0.05
N TYR A 58 5.86 -5.57 0.73
CA TYR A 58 7.26 -5.46 0.28
C TYR A 58 8.20 -6.49 0.91
N MET A 59 7.79 -7.16 2.00
CA MET A 59 8.60 -8.20 2.64
C MET A 59 9.02 -9.34 1.69
N PRO A 60 8.14 -9.88 0.80
CA PRO A 60 8.52 -10.93 -0.16
C PRO A 60 9.45 -10.46 -1.28
N VAL A 61 9.74 -9.16 -1.37
CA VAL A 61 10.67 -8.61 -2.38
C VAL A 61 12.13 -8.73 -1.95
N THR A 62 12.39 -8.96 -0.64
CA THR A 62 13.74 -9.23 -0.12
C THR A 62 14.28 -10.51 -0.72
N THR A 63 15.56 -10.53 -1.07
CA THR A 63 16.21 -11.67 -1.74
C THR A 63 17.06 -12.51 -0.80
N SER A 64 17.32 -12.04 0.42
CA SER A 64 18.16 -12.71 1.42
C SER A 64 17.78 -12.32 2.85
N GLY A 65 18.35 -12.98 3.85
CA GLY A 65 18.27 -12.60 5.24
C GLY A 65 16.98 -13.01 5.97
N PHE A 66 16.75 -12.39 7.14
CA PHE A 66 15.66 -12.77 8.06
C PHE A 66 14.27 -12.60 7.45
N LEU A 67 13.98 -11.46 6.80
CA LEU A 67 12.65 -11.20 6.23
C LEU A 67 12.36 -12.10 5.03
N PHE A 68 13.37 -12.44 4.24
CA PHE A 68 13.23 -13.45 3.19
C PHE A 68 12.80 -14.81 3.76
N ASN A 69 13.51 -15.29 4.80
CA ASN A 69 13.18 -16.55 5.45
C ASN A 69 11.80 -16.52 6.11
N LEU A 70 11.42 -15.37 6.70
CA LEU A 70 10.12 -15.18 7.30
C LEU A 70 9.00 -15.19 6.25
N SER A 71 9.21 -14.55 5.10
CA SER A 71 8.24 -14.56 3.99
C SER A 71 8.06 -15.98 3.42
N ALA A 72 9.14 -16.74 3.31
CA ALA A 72 9.11 -18.13 2.89
C ALA A 72 8.38 -19.01 3.91
N TYR A 73 8.62 -18.82 5.20
CA TYR A 73 7.94 -19.56 6.28
C TYR A 73 6.40 -19.36 6.24
N PHE A 74 5.93 -18.13 5.99
CA PHE A 74 4.51 -17.82 5.86
C PHE A 74 3.94 -18.12 4.46
N ASN A 75 4.73 -18.64 3.54
CA ASN A 75 4.36 -18.86 2.13
C ASN A 75 3.80 -17.59 1.48
N PHE A 76 4.44 -16.44 1.73
CA PHE A 76 4.09 -15.20 1.07
C PHE A 76 4.64 -15.21 -0.35
N ASP A 77 3.77 -15.54 -1.28
CA ASP A 77 4.03 -15.63 -2.70
C ASP A 77 3.69 -14.31 -3.43
N TYR A 78 3.86 -14.33 -4.73
CA TYR A 78 3.50 -13.23 -5.63
C TYR A 78 2.06 -12.75 -5.45
N TYR A 79 1.12 -13.67 -5.23
CA TYR A 79 -0.30 -13.33 -5.05
C TYR A 79 -0.59 -12.71 -3.68
N SER A 80 0.13 -13.13 -2.66
CA SER A 80 0.07 -12.50 -1.33
C SER A 80 0.55 -11.04 -1.39
N LYS A 81 1.64 -10.77 -2.12
CA LYS A 81 2.11 -9.41 -2.39
C LYS A 81 1.03 -8.57 -3.06
N GLN A 82 0.36 -9.10 -4.09
CA GLN A 82 -0.71 -8.38 -4.79
C GLN A 82 -1.90 -8.08 -3.85
N LEU A 83 -2.33 -9.05 -3.05
CA LEU A 83 -3.40 -8.84 -2.06
C LEU A 83 -3.04 -7.71 -1.08
N PHE A 84 -1.86 -7.77 -0.47
CA PHE A 84 -1.42 -6.75 0.48
C PHE A 84 -1.30 -5.37 -0.19
N THR A 85 -0.89 -5.33 -1.47
CA THR A 85 -0.86 -4.10 -2.27
C THR A 85 -2.26 -3.50 -2.44
N ILE A 86 -3.27 -4.32 -2.73
CA ILE A 86 -4.66 -3.86 -2.80
C ILE A 86 -5.11 -3.30 -1.44
N ILE A 87 -4.86 -4.04 -0.36
CA ILE A 87 -5.31 -3.68 0.99
C ILE A 87 -4.68 -2.36 1.43
N PHE A 88 -3.35 -2.18 1.30
CA PHE A 88 -2.72 -0.94 1.78
C PHE A 88 -3.16 0.27 0.96
N ASN A 89 -3.37 0.15 -0.36
CA ASN A 89 -3.90 1.24 -1.17
C ASN A 89 -5.32 1.64 -0.72
N CYS A 90 -6.19 0.67 -0.45
CA CYS A 90 -7.52 0.95 0.09
C CYS A 90 -7.46 1.63 1.47
N LEU A 91 -6.61 1.13 2.37
CA LEU A 91 -6.42 1.70 3.71
C LEU A 91 -5.89 3.14 3.65
N TYR A 92 -5.06 3.47 2.66
CA TYR A 92 -4.60 4.82 2.41
C TYR A 92 -5.77 5.79 2.17
N PHE A 93 -6.75 5.43 1.32
CA PHE A 93 -7.92 6.26 1.10
C PHE A 93 -8.82 6.37 2.33
N LEU A 94 -9.00 5.29 3.08
CA LEU A 94 -9.74 5.31 4.34
C LEU A 94 -9.08 6.23 5.36
N PHE A 95 -7.76 6.16 5.49
CA PHE A 95 -6.98 7.05 6.34
C PHE A 95 -7.19 8.52 5.94
N PHE A 96 -7.02 8.84 4.65
CA PHE A 96 -7.21 10.22 4.17
C PHE A 96 -8.60 10.76 4.44
N ALA A 97 -9.63 9.98 4.12
CA ALA A 97 -11.02 10.40 4.33
C ALA A 97 -11.29 10.68 5.81
N GLN A 98 -10.71 9.88 6.71
CA GLN A 98 -10.84 10.04 8.15
C GLN A 98 -10.02 11.23 8.65
N PHE A 99 -8.75 11.33 8.28
CA PHE A 99 -7.81 12.37 8.70
C PHE A 99 -8.26 13.78 8.29
N LEU A 100 -8.78 13.94 7.08
CA LEU A 100 -9.33 15.20 6.60
C LEU A 100 -10.76 15.49 7.10
N ASN A 101 -11.34 14.60 7.90
CA ASN A 101 -12.73 14.72 8.36
C ASN A 101 -13.72 14.96 7.20
N VAL A 102 -13.53 14.29 6.06
CA VAL A 102 -14.35 14.47 4.85
C VAL A 102 -15.83 14.25 5.15
N LYS A 103 -16.16 13.33 6.07
CA LYS A 103 -17.53 13.04 6.51
C LYS A 103 -18.24 14.29 7.07
N LYS A 104 -17.52 15.15 7.81
CA LYS A 104 -18.08 16.39 8.37
C LYS A 104 -18.35 17.46 7.31
N THR A 105 -17.58 17.42 6.21
CA THR A 105 -17.70 18.39 5.12
C THR A 105 -18.79 17.98 4.13
N SER A 106 -18.82 16.71 3.73
CA SER A 106 -19.81 16.16 2.80
C SER A 106 -19.94 14.66 2.99
N GLN A 107 -21.13 14.22 3.41
CA GLN A 107 -21.46 12.81 3.54
C GLN A 107 -21.41 12.09 2.19
N THR A 108 -21.78 12.76 1.10
CA THR A 108 -21.74 12.21 -0.25
C THR A 108 -20.30 11.96 -0.70
N PHE A 109 -19.41 12.93 -0.53
CA PHE A 109 -17.99 12.77 -0.87
C PHE A 109 -17.33 11.65 -0.06
N TYR A 110 -17.63 11.59 1.24
CA TYR A 110 -17.16 10.52 2.10
C TYR A 110 -17.59 9.15 1.57
N ARG A 111 -18.87 8.97 1.20
CA ARG A 111 -19.36 7.71 0.64
C ARG A 111 -18.69 7.35 -0.68
N ILE A 112 -18.52 8.31 -1.60
CA ILE A 112 -17.86 8.07 -2.89
C ILE A 112 -16.40 7.64 -2.71
N ILE A 113 -15.68 8.20 -1.73
CA ILE A 113 -14.28 7.87 -1.48
C ILE A 113 -14.14 6.54 -0.74
N VAL A 114 -14.96 6.30 0.29
CA VAL A 114 -14.75 5.22 1.26
C VAL A 114 -15.45 3.92 0.87
N MET A 115 -16.69 3.96 0.35
CA MET A 115 -17.44 2.73 0.07
C MET A 115 -16.78 1.83 -0.98
N PRO A 116 -16.26 2.36 -2.12
CA PRO A 116 -15.57 1.50 -3.08
C PRO A 116 -14.37 0.77 -2.48
N MET A 117 -13.66 1.38 -1.54
CA MET A 117 -12.48 0.77 -0.91
C MET A 117 -12.83 -0.46 -0.09
N TYR A 118 -13.93 -0.40 0.68
CA TYR A 118 -14.40 -1.59 1.42
C TYR A 118 -14.84 -2.71 0.49
N VAL A 119 -15.56 -2.38 -0.59
CA VAL A 119 -16.01 -3.37 -1.58
C VAL A 119 -14.80 -4.03 -2.26
N VAL A 120 -13.82 -3.25 -2.69
CA VAL A 120 -12.60 -3.77 -3.35
C VAL A 120 -11.80 -4.66 -2.39
N MET A 121 -11.62 -4.25 -1.12
CA MET A 121 -10.93 -5.08 -0.13
C MET A 121 -11.66 -6.41 0.10
N ALA A 122 -13.00 -6.40 0.21
CA ALA A 122 -13.79 -7.61 0.38
C ALA A 122 -13.65 -8.55 -0.83
N ILE A 123 -13.79 -8.04 -2.05
CA ILE A 123 -13.64 -8.82 -3.28
C ILE A 123 -12.21 -9.37 -3.37
N ALA A 124 -11.19 -8.56 -3.13
CA ALA A 124 -9.79 -9.00 -3.16
C ALA A 124 -9.53 -10.15 -2.18
N THR A 125 -10.04 -10.05 -0.97
CA THR A 125 -9.87 -11.08 0.05
C THR A 125 -10.59 -12.37 -0.34
N ILE A 126 -11.83 -12.28 -0.85
CA ILE A 126 -12.61 -13.45 -1.31
C ILE A 126 -11.90 -14.13 -2.48
N THR A 127 -11.49 -13.36 -3.51
CA THR A 127 -10.80 -13.92 -4.69
C THR A 127 -9.45 -14.55 -4.31
N PHE A 128 -8.74 -14.00 -3.33
CA PHE A 128 -7.50 -14.59 -2.82
C PHE A 128 -7.74 -15.90 -2.06
N ILE A 129 -8.78 -15.99 -1.24
CA ILE A 129 -9.15 -17.24 -0.55
C ILE A 129 -9.51 -18.30 -1.59
N VAL A 130 -10.31 -17.95 -2.59
CA VAL A 130 -10.68 -18.83 -3.70
C VAL A 130 -9.45 -19.31 -4.47
N LEU A 131 -8.47 -18.43 -4.72
CA LEU A 131 -7.20 -18.79 -5.34
C LEU A 131 -6.44 -19.85 -4.53
N LYS A 132 -6.37 -19.71 -3.20
CA LYS A 132 -5.69 -20.66 -2.31
C LYS A 132 -6.40 -22.02 -2.22
N THR A 133 -7.68 -22.14 -2.60
CA THR A 133 -8.41 -23.40 -2.73
C THR A 133 -8.18 -24.12 -4.07
N GLY A 134 -7.31 -23.58 -4.95
CA GLY A 134 -6.90 -24.23 -6.20
C GLY A 134 -7.70 -23.81 -7.44
N ILE A 135 -8.54 -22.78 -7.34
CA ILE A 135 -9.28 -22.23 -8.47
C ILE A 135 -8.41 -21.21 -9.22
N ASN A 136 -8.54 -21.22 -10.52
CA ASN A 136 -7.82 -20.54 -11.60
C ASN A 136 -7.13 -19.21 -11.22
N GLN A 137 -5.79 -19.21 -11.25
CA GLN A 137 -4.91 -18.05 -11.04
C GLN A 137 -5.24 -16.86 -11.95
N PHE A 138 -5.73 -17.14 -13.15
CA PHE A 138 -6.10 -16.14 -14.14
C PHE A 138 -7.15 -15.14 -13.63
N ILE A 139 -8.13 -15.59 -12.82
CA ILE A 139 -9.19 -14.74 -12.28
C ILE A 139 -8.58 -13.68 -11.34
N PHE A 140 -7.66 -14.09 -10.48
CA PHE A 140 -7.02 -13.14 -9.53
C PHE A 140 -6.10 -12.15 -10.25
N GLU A 141 -5.37 -12.59 -11.27
CA GLU A 141 -4.52 -11.70 -12.07
C GLU A 141 -5.33 -10.66 -12.85
N GLN A 142 -6.46 -11.06 -13.46
CA GLN A 142 -7.36 -10.13 -14.13
C GLN A 142 -7.99 -9.13 -13.14
N PHE A 143 -8.35 -9.60 -11.96
CA PHE A 143 -8.84 -8.73 -10.90
C PHE A 143 -7.77 -7.71 -10.48
N TYR A 144 -6.52 -8.14 -10.28
CA TYR A 144 -5.42 -7.25 -9.91
C TYR A 144 -5.13 -6.21 -10.99
N ARG A 145 -5.11 -6.60 -12.26
CA ARG A 145 -4.94 -5.65 -13.38
C ARG A 145 -6.07 -4.62 -13.41
N SER A 146 -7.31 -5.09 -13.27
CA SER A 146 -8.49 -4.20 -13.21
C SER A 146 -8.44 -3.25 -12.02
N PHE A 147 -7.93 -3.73 -10.88
CA PHE A 147 -7.72 -2.91 -9.70
C PHE A 147 -6.77 -1.73 -9.95
N ILE A 148 -5.66 -1.93 -10.69
CA ILE A 148 -4.71 -0.85 -10.99
C ILE A 148 -5.41 0.29 -11.75
N TYR A 149 -6.25 -0.02 -12.74
CA TYR A 149 -7.00 1.00 -13.48
C TYR A 149 -8.06 1.67 -12.59
N LEU A 150 -8.78 0.88 -11.80
CA LEU A 150 -9.80 1.38 -10.89
C LEU A 150 -9.22 2.30 -9.82
N ILE A 151 -8.10 1.93 -9.20
CA ILE A 151 -7.46 2.75 -8.16
C ILE A 151 -6.92 4.06 -8.75
N THR A 152 -6.40 4.03 -9.99
CA THR A 152 -5.94 5.24 -10.69
C THR A 152 -7.09 6.20 -10.94
N ALA A 153 -8.20 5.72 -11.50
CA ALA A 153 -9.40 6.53 -11.72
C ALA A 153 -9.97 7.06 -10.39
N HIS A 154 -10.02 6.21 -9.36
CA HIS A 154 -10.49 6.60 -8.04
C HIS A 154 -9.59 7.66 -7.38
N THR A 155 -8.29 7.59 -7.60
CA THR A 155 -7.31 8.59 -7.14
C THR A 155 -7.64 9.97 -7.74
N ILE A 156 -7.86 10.03 -9.04
CA ILE A 156 -8.20 11.28 -9.73
C ILE A 156 -9.52 11.86 -9.19
N ILE A 157 -10.56 11.03 -9.06
CA ILE A 157 -11.85 11.43 -8.51
C ILE A 157 -11.69 11.93 -7.06
N SER A 158 -10.96 11.20 -6.24
CA SER A 158 -10.73 11.56 -4.84
C SER A 158 -9.98 12.87 -4.70
N PHE A 159 -8.95 13.11 -5.49
CA PHE A 159 -8.24 14.40 -5.51
C PHE A 159 -9.14 15.54 -5.94
N TYR A 160 -9.95 15.34 -6.98
CA TYR A 160 -10.93 16.35 -7.38
C TYR A 160 -11.92 16.67 -6.25
N LEU A 161 -12.47 15.65 -5.58
CA LEU A 161 -13.39 15.85 -4.46
C LEU A 161 -12.72 16.54 -3.27
N LEU A 162 -11.45 16.19 -2.97
CA LEU A 162 -10.67 16.81 -1.91
C LEU A 162 -10.41 18.29 -2.16
N THR A 163 -10.32 18.75 -3.43
CA THR A 163 -10.21 20.20 -3.72
C THR A 163 -11.44 20.99 -3.28
N LYS A 164 -12.59 20.35 -3.11
CA LYS A 164 -13.83 20.98 -2.63
C LYS A 164 -13.93 21.05 -1.11
N VAL A 165 -13.08 20.35 -0.37
CA VAL A 165 -13.06 20.36 1.09
C VAL A 165 -12.39 21.64 1.59
N LYS A 166 -13.04 22.39 2.53
CA LYS A 166 -12.50 23.63 3.11
C LYS A 166 -11.47 23.35 4.23
N ASN A 167 -10.38 22.68 3.91
CA ASN A 167 -9.30 22.43 4.86
C ASN A 167 -7.94 22.77 4.24
N LYS A 168 -7.17 23.67 4.87
CA LYS A 168 -5.84 24.08 4.35
C LYS A 168 -4.84 22.91 4.32
N LEU A 169 -4.95 21.96 5.24
CA LEU A 169 -4.10 20.78 5.30
C LEU A 169 -4.20 19.91 4.03
N LYS A 170 -5.36 19.93 3.35
CA LYS A 170 -5.59 19.18 2.11
C LYS A 170 -4.55 19.47 1.02
N TYR A 171 -4.13 20.74 0.88
CA TYR A 171 -3.19 21.12 -0.18
C TYR A 171 -1.81 20.48 0.03
N TYR A 172 -1.34 20.43 1.29
CA TYR A 172 -0.08 19.76 1.61
C TYR A 172 -0.17 18.27 1.34
N ILE A 173 -1.28 17.65 1.71
CA ILE A 173 -1.50 16.21 1.54
C ILE A 173 -1.61 15.84 0.06
N ILE A 174 -2.35 16.61 -0.74
CA ILE A 174 -2.45 16.42 -2.19
C ILE A 174 -1.07 16.56 -2.83
N PHE A 175 -0.33 17.61 -2.45
CA PHE A 175 1.01 17.86 -2.97
C PHE A 175 1.98 16.72 -2.64
N VAL A 176 2.05 16.28 -1.37
CA VAL A 176 2.88 15.17 -0.93
C VAL A 176 2.45 13.86 -1.62
N GLY A 177 1.14 13.60 -1.72
CA GLY A 177 0.62 12.41 -2.39
C GLY A 177 0.98 12.36 -3.88
N ILE A 178 0.92 13.49 -4.58
CA ILE A 178 1.35 13.60 -5.98
C ILE A 178 2.86 13.34 -6.12
N ILE A 179 3.68 13.95 -5.26
CA ILE A 179 5.15 13.72 -5.29
C ILE A 179 5.46 12.26 -5.05
N LEU A 180 4.89 11.63 -4.02
CA LEU A 180 5.13 10.23 -3.71
C LEU A 180 4.68 9.30 -4.85
N TYR A 181 3.55 9.60 -5.49
CA TYR A 181 3.07 8.85 -6.65
C TYR A 181 4.04 8.96 -7.83
N PHE A 182 4.50 10.16 -8.17
CA PHE A 182 5.49 10.35 -9.22
C PHE A 182 6.83 9.68 -8.89
N CYS A 183 7.31 9.78 -7.65
CA CYS A 183 8.54 9.12 -7.23
C CYS A 183 8.43 7.59 -7.32
N SER A 184 7.27 7.00 -6.99
CA SER A 184 7.09 5.55 -7.09
C SER A 184 7.03 5.07 -8.54
N ILE A 185 6.37 5.82 -9.45
CA ILE A 185 6.35 5.50 -10.88
C ILE A 185 7.76 5.60 -11.49
N LEU A 186 8.48 6.69 -11.18
CA LEU A 186 9.85 6.88 -11.67
C LEU A 186 10.79 5.78 -11.13
N GLY A 187 10.65 5.43 -9.85
CA GLY A 187 11.41 4.35 -9.23
C GLY A 187 11.13 3.00 -9.89
N GLU A 188 9.88 2.69 -10.18
CA GLU A 188 9.52 1.44 -10.87
C GLU A 188 10.04 1.41 -12.31
N GLN A 189 10.01 2.54 -13.03
CA GLN A 189 10.55 2.62 -14.39
C GLN A 189 12.09 2.47 -14.40
N MET A 190 12.79 3.08 -13.44
CA MET A 190 14.23 2.92 -13.32
C MET A 190 14.65 1.47 -13.02
N ILE A 191 13.91 0.79 -12.14
CA ILE A 191 14.18 -0.62 -11.80
C ILE A 191 13.91 -1.55 -13.00
N ARG A 192 12.95 -1.23 -13.87
CA ARG A 192 12.67 -2.04 -15.08
C ARG A 192 13.69 -1.82 -16.22
N GLN A 193 14.49 -0.77 -16.16
CA GLN A 193 15.52 -0.46 -17.18
C GLN A 193 16.91 -0.96 -16.77
N LEU A 194 17.10 -1.38 -15.52
CA LEU A 194 18.28 -2.08 -15.01
C LEU A 194 18.10 -3.60 -15.12
#